data_b44cc8a157c79b3e94508f1fb517b85e
#
_entry.id   b44cc8a157c79b3e94508f1fb517b85e
#
_cell.length_a   1.000
_cell.length_b   1.000
_cell.length_c   1.000
_cell.angle_alpha   90.00
_cell.angle_beta   90.00
_cell.angle_gamma   90.00
#
_symmetry.space_group_name_H-M   'P 1'
#
loop_
_entity.id
_entity.type
_entity.pdbx_description
1 polymer ?
#
loop_
_entity_poly.entity_id
_entity_poly.type
_entity_poly.pdbx_seq_one_letter_code
_entity_poly.pdbx_strand_id
1 'polypeptide(L)' 'MYRLYVKRKGKIVAEFYRSGNVDAYYKFSQMFHDAEIGDTVIWEDEESGAVIAKIMIMEGTKGAAL' A
#
# COMPACT_ATOMS: atom_id res chain seq x y z
N MET A 1 -5.93 14.11 -3.24
CA MET A 1 -6.42 12.82 -2.74
C MET A 1 -5.34 11.77 -2.90
N TYR A 2 -5.26 10.85 -1.96
CA TYR A 2 -4.27 9.76 -2.01
C TYR A 2 -4.91 8.49 -2.52
N ARG A 3 -4.17 7.78 -3.35
CA ARG A 3 -4.58 6.49 -3.88
C ARG A 3 -3.73 5.40 -3.23
N LEU A 4 -4.39 4.35 -2.71
CA LEU A 4 -3.71 3.24 -2.06
C LEU A 4 -4.17 1.96 -2.75
N TYR A 5 -3.24 1.13 -3.18
CA TYR A 5 -3.62 -0.07 -3.88
C TYR A 5 -2.61 -1.19 -3.67
N VAL A 6 -3.08 -2.42 -3.90
CA VAL A 6 -2.27 -3.62 -3.80
C VAL A 6 -2.21 -4.26 -5.17
N LYS A 7 -0.99 -4.56 -5.63
CA LYS A 7 -0.77 -5.33 -6.85
C LYS A 7 -0.34 -6.74 -6.50
N ARG A 8 -0.95 -7.69 -7.19
CA ARG A 8 -0.60 -9.11 -7.09
C ARG A 8 -0.46 -9.66 -8.49
N LYS A 9 0.75 -10.18 -8.82
CA LYS A 9 1.05 -10.71 -10.15
C LYS A 9 0.73 -9.71 -11.27
N GLY A 10 1.08 -8.44 -11.02
CA GLY A 10 0.88 -7.37 -12.00
C GLY A 10 -0.51 -6.81 -12.09
N LYS A 11 -1.46 -7.29 -11.29
CA LYS A 11 -2.85 -6.83 -11.30
C LYS A 11 -3.21 -6.13 -9.99
N ILE A 12 -4.06 -5.11 -10.08
CA ILE A 12 -4.58 -4.44 -8.89
C ILE A 12 -5.69 -5.32 -8.31
N VAL A 13 -5.51 -5.76 -7.08
CA VAL A 13 -6.48 -6.62 -6.38
C VAL A 13 -7.26 -5.88 -5.31
N ALA A 14 -6.81 -4.70 -4.91
CA ALA A 14 -7.51 -3.84 -3.96
C ALA A 14 -7.10 -2.39 -4.23
N GLU A 15 -8.06 -1.46 -4.12
CA GLU A 15 -7.81 -0.05 -4.37
C GLU A 15 -8.71 0.80 -3.49
N PHE A 16 -8.12 1.82 -2.86
CA PHE A 16 -8.81 2.72 -1.96
C PHE A 16 -8.32 4.14 -2.16
N TYR A 17 -9.17 5.12 -1.79
CA TYR A 17 -8.85 6.54 -1.87
C TYR A 17 -9.08 7.18 -0.52
N ARG A 18 -8.19 8.09 -0.12
CA ARG A 18 -8.32 8.86 1.13
C ARG A 18 -7.87 10.28 0.87
N SER A 19 -8.59 11.24 1.43
CA SER A 19 -8.26 12.67 1.24
C SER A 19 -7.23 13.15 2.25
N GLY A 20 -7.21 12.61 3.46
CA GLY A 20 -6.30 13.03 4.51
C GLY A 20 -5.06 12.17 4.60
N ASN A 21 -3.94 12.81 4.92
CA ASN A 21 -2.66 12.13 5.04
C ASN A 21 -2.66 11.07 6.14
N VAL A 22 -3.26 11.39 7.30
CA VAL A 22 -3.34 10.46 8.43
C VAL A 22 -4.21 9.26 8.09
N ASP A 23 -5.36 9.50 7.46
CA ASP A 23 -6.27 8.42 7.04
C ASP A 23 -5.60 7.52 6.01
N ALA A 24 -4.85 8.11 5.09
CA ALA A 24 -4.10 7.35 4.09
C ALA A 24 -3.06 6.46 4.76
N TYR A 25 -2.34 7.00 5.74
CA TYR A 25 -1.33 6.24 6.47
C TYR A 25 -1.96 5.03 7.20
N TYR A 26 -3.08 5.24 7.88
CA TYR A 26 -3.76 4.14 8.57
C TYR A 26 -4.24 3.08 7.59
N LYS A 27 -4.77 3.51 6.44
CA LYS A 27 -5.22 2.55 5.42
C LYS A 27 -4.03 1.78 4.84
N PHE A 28 -2.93 2.47 4.59
CA PHE A 28 -1.71 1.84 4.09
C PHE A 28 -1.22 0.76 5.07
N SER A 29 -1.19 1.08 6.36
CA SER A 29 -0.78 0.13 7.40
C SER A 29 -1.69 -1.09 7.44
N GLN A 30 -3.00 -0.89 7.33
CA GLN A 30 -3.96 -1.98 7.32
C GLN A 30 -3.74 -2.88 6.10
N MET A 31 -3.54 -2.28 4.93
CA MET A 31 -3.29 -3.02 3.69
C MET A 31 -1.99 -3.83 3.79
N PHE A 32 -0.97 -3.24 4.42
CA PHE A 32 0.29 -3.95 4.65
C PHE A 32 0.07 -5.19 5.52
N HIS A 33 -0.71 -5.07 6.59
CA HIS A 33 -0.98 -6.22 7.47
C HIS A 33 -1.78 -7.31 6.77
N ASP A 34 -2.70 -6.93 5.89
CA ASP A 34 -3.57 -7.88 5.20
C ASP A 34 -2.94 -8.47 3.94
N ALA A 35 -1.87 -7.88 3.44
CA ALA A 35 -1.23 -8.32 2.20
C ALA A 35 -0.54 -9.67 2.36
N GLU A 36 -0.44 -10.39 1.24
CA GLU A 36 0.20 -11.69 1.17
C GLU A 36 1.61 -11.57 0.59
N ILE A 37 2.43 -12.58 0.81
CA ILE A 37 3.76 -12.64 0.22
C ILE A 37 3.64 -12.56 -1.29
N GLY A 38 4.44 -11.68 -1.90
CA GLY A 38 4.41 -11.40 -3.33
C GLY A 38 3.59 -10.18 -3.71
N ASP A 39 2.77 -9.67 -2.79
CA ASP A 39 1.99 -8.44 -3.04
C ASP A 39 2.89 -7.21 -2.93
N THR A 40 2.51 -6.15 -3.65
CA THR A 40 3.13 -4.83 -3.51
C THR A 40 2.04 -3.87 -3.07
N VAL A 41 2.26 -3.18 -1.95
CA VAL A 41 1.34 -2.18 -1.43
C VAL A 41 1.88 -0.81 -1.79
N ILE A 42 1.05 0.03 -2.41
CA ILE A 42 1.46 1.32 -2.94
C ILE A 42 0.55 2.42 -2.42
N TRP A 43 1.17 3.53 -2.01
CA TRP A 43 0.50 4.75 -1.58
C TRP A 43 1.06 5.88 -2.43
N GLU A 44 0.19 6.53 -3.20
CA GLU A 44 0.62 7.61 -4.08
C GLU A 44 -0.31 8.82 -3.98
N ASP A 45 0.25 9.98 -4.33
CA ASP A 45 -0.54 11.21 -4.47
C ASP A 45 -1.18 11.17 -5.86
N GLU A 46 -2.51 11.12 -5.91
CA GLU A 46 -3.24 11.01 -7.16
C GLU A 46 -3.02 12.23 -8.07
N GLU A 47 -2.91 13.42 -7.48
CA GLU A 47 -2.78 14.65 -8.28
C GLU A 47 -1.44 14.72 -9.01
N SER A 48 -0.35 14.44 -8.32
CA SER A 48 0.99 14.53 -8.90
C SER A 48 1.47 13.22 -9.49
N GLY A 49 0.88 12.11 -9.08
CA GLY A 49 1.35 10.77 -9.44
C GLY A 49 2.57 10.34 -8.65
N ALA A 50 3.02 11.15 -7.68
CA ALA A 50 4.19 10.82 -6.89
C ALA A 50 3.93 9.64 -5.95
N VAL A 51 4.83 8.68 -5.92
CA VAL A 51 4.76 7.56 -4.99
C VAL A 51 5.29 8.01 -3.63
N ILE A 52 4.44 7.93 -2.62
CA ILE A 52 4.79 8.33 -1.25
C ILE A 52 5.44 7.14 -0.53
N ALA A 53 4.87 5.96 -0.68
CA ALA A 53 5.41 4.74 -0.07
C ALA A 53 5.08 3.54 -0.94
N LYS A 54 6.00 2.57 -0.99
CA LYS A 54 5.83 1.35 -1.76
C LYS A 54 6.55 0.24 -1.03
N ILE A 55 5.83 -0.81 -0.69
CA ILE A 55 6.38 -1.96 0.02
C ILE A 55 6.04 -3.23 -0.73
N MET A 56 7.07 -4.02 -1.06
CA MET A 56 6.89 -5.35 -1.61
C MET A 56 6.93 -6.33 -0.44
N ILE A 57 5.90 -7.14 -0.31
CA ILE A 57 5.80 -8.12 0.78
C ILE A 57 6.59 -9.36 0.39
N MET A 58 7.64 -9.62 1.14
CA MET A 58 8.47 -10.82 0.95
C MET A 58 8.48 -11.62 2.24
N GLU A 59 8.99 -12.84 2.16
CA GLU A 59 9.13 -13.67 3.35
C GLU A 59 9.98 -12.92 4.38
N GLY A 60 9.47 -12.79 5.59
CA GLY A 60 10.14 -12.08 6.67
C GLY A 60 9.87 -10.58 6.74
N THR A 61 9.25 -9.99 5.72
CA THR A 61 8.96 -8.54 5.72
C THR A 61 8.16 -8.12 6.93
N LYS A 62 7.07 -8.83 7.22
CA LYS A 62 6.20 -8.49 8.37
C LYS A 62 6.86 -8.81 9.70
N GLY A 63 7.67 -9.85 9.74
CA GLY A 63 8.44 -10.18 10.93
C GLY A 63 9.47 -9.11 11.24
N ALA A 64 10.13 -8.57 10.22
CA ALA A 64 11.11 -7.50 10.39
C ALA A 64 10.47 -6.19 10.86
N ALA A 65 9.19 -5.98 10.55
CA ALA A 65 8.47 -4.77 10.94
C ALA A 65 8.03 -4.78 12.41
N LEU A 66 8.15 -5.90 13.06
CA LEU A 66 7.81 -6.02 14.47
C LEU A 66 9.01 -5.64 15.34
#